data_01bfaee13ea8d40e8811c745a035b7ef
#
_entry.id   01bfaee13ea8d40e8811c745a035b7ef
#
_cell.length_a   1.000
_cell.length_b   1.000
_cell.length_c   1.000
_cell.angle_alpha   90.00
_cell.angle_beta   90.00
_cell.angle_gamma   90.00
#
_symmetry.space_group_name_H-M   'P 1'
#
loop_
_entity.id
_entity.type
_entity.pdbx_description
1 polymer ?
#
loop_
_entity_poly.entity_id
_entity_poly.type
_entity_poly.pdbx_seq_one_letter_code
_entity_poly.pdbx_strand_id
1 'polypeptide(L)'
;GTASCVRAVLQHSLLHAGPQRLWYAGPMFRHERPQKGRYRQFHQFGIEAFGYAGPDIDAEQIVMCARLWDELALTGIRLEINSLGSTEERLRHRAELIAYFERHREALDADAQRRLHANPLRILDSKNPHMQELIGGAPKLMDFLGETSLEHFGGVQALLKEAGIPYRINARLVRGLDYYNQTVFEWITDKLGAQGTVCAGGRYDGLIEALGGPHTPAVGWAAGIERLAMLVADAGGVVEDLLGVI
;
A
#
# COMPACT_ATOMS: atom_id res chain seq x y z
N GLY A 1 11.97 -1.95 2.70
CA GLY A 1 12.45 -3.25 2.22
C GLY A 1 12.41 -3.36 0.72
N THR A 2 11.29 -2.98 0.08
CA THR A 2 11.04 -3.17 -1.36
C THR A 2 12.19 -2.67 -2.25
N ALA A 3 12.61 -1.41 -2.11
CA ALA A 3 13.69 -0.86 -2.94
C ALA A 3 15.02 -1.60 -2.74
N SER A 4 15.30 -2.07 -1.52
CA SER A 4 16.48 -2.89 -1.24
C SER A 4 16.39 -4.28 -1.87
N CYS A 5 15.19 -4.88 -1.86
CA CYS A 5 14.92 -6.14 -2.55
C CYS A 5 15.09 -5.99 -4.07
N VAL A 6 14.52 -4.94 -4.67
CA VAL A 6 14.68 -4.64 -6.10
C VAL A 6 16.17 -4.44 -6.46
N ARG A 7 16.92 -3.73 -5.63
CA ARG A 7 18.37 -3.57 -5.84
C ARG A 7 19.09 -4.92 -5.82
N ALA A 8 18.78 -5.79 -4.88
CA ALA A 8 19.36 -7.13 -4.83
C ALA A 8 19.00 -7.95 -6.08
N VAL A 9 17.75 -7.88 -6.53
CA VAL A 9 17.29 -8.52 -7.78
C VAL A 9 18.13 -8.10 -8.97
N LEU A 10 18.40 -6.80 -9.11
CA LEU A 10 19.22 -6.24 -10.19
C LEU A 10 20.69 -6.65 -10.05
N GLN A 11 21.28 -6.46 -8.86
CA GLN A 11 22.70 -6.74 -8.61
C GLN A 11 23.06 -8.21 -8.80
N HIS A 12 22.14 -9.12 -8.49
CA HIS A 12 22.35 -10.56 -8.61
C HIS A 12 21.69 -11.18 -9.84
N SER A 13 21.13 -10.35 -10.75
CA SER A 13 20.48 -10.81 -11.99
C SER A 13 19.43 -11.89 -11.76
N LEU A 14 18.67 -11.81 -10.68
CA LEU A 14 17.75 -12.88 -10.27
C LEU A 14 16.63 -13.13 -11.29
N LEU A 15 16.28 -12.13 -12.10
CA LEU A 15 15.27 -12.25 -13.15
C LEU A 15 15.75 -12.95 -14.42
N HIS A 16 17.05 -13.26 -14.51
CA HIS A 16 17.59 -13.98 -15.67
C HIS A 16 16.95 -15.39 -15.84
N ALA A 17 16.60 -16.01 -14.73
CA ALA A 17 15.95 -17.34 -14.72
C ALA A 17 14.42 -17.27 -14.86
N GLY A 18 13.84 -16.10 -15.06
CA GLY A 18 12.39 -15.88 -15.17
C GLY A 18 11.78 -15.17 -13.94
N PRO A 19 10.44 -15.17 -13.83
CA PRO A 19 9.73 -14.53 -12.73
C PRO A 19 10.13 -15.06 -11.36
N GLN A 20 10.12 -14.20 -10.36
CA GLN A 20 10.58 -14.51 -9.00
C GLN A 20 9.53 -14.16 -7.95
N ARG A 21 9.48 -14.94 -6.88
CA ARG A 21 8.81 -14.64 -5.62
C ARG A 21 9.85 -14.62 -4.52
N LEU A 22 10.04 -13.49 -3.89
CA LEU A 22 11.05 -13.28 -2.86
C LEU A 22 10.41 -12.82 -1.56
N TRP A 23 11.08 -13.08 -0.46
CA TRP A 23 10.70 -12.51 0.83
C TRP A 23 11.94 -11.96 1.55
N TYR A 24 11.70 -11.04 2.44
CA TYR A 24 12.73 -10.50 3.33
C TYR A 24 12.16 -10.28 4.72
N ALA A 25 13.01 -10.34 5.72
CA ALA A 25 12.71 -9.94 7.08
C ALA A 25 13.92 -9.26 7.70
N GLY A 26 13.69 -8.26 8.53
CA GLY A 26 14.77 -7.57 9.22
C GLY A 26 14.39 -6.23 9.81
N PRO A 27 15.35 -5.55 10.46
CA PRO A 27 15.15 -4.24 11.04
C PRO A 27 15.03 -3.17 9.96
N MET A 28 14.07 -2.26 10.18
CA MET A 28 13.83 -1.08 9.36
C MET A 28 13.96 0.17 10.21
N PHE A 29 14.36 1.28 9.57
CA PHE A 29 14.59 2.54 10.24
C PHE A 29 13.83 3.66 9.55
N ARG A 30 13.25 4.57 10.33
CA ARG A 30 12.57 5.76 9.81
C ARG A 30 12.75 6.93 10.75
N HIS A 31 12.82 8.14 10.19
CA HIS A 31 12.83 9.38 10.96
C HIS A 31 11.39 9.88 11.16
N GLU A 32 10.71 9.38 12.18
CA GLU A 32 9.35 9.79 12.47
C GLU A 32 9.13 9.97 13.98
N ARG A 33 8.07 10.72 14.34
CA ARG A 33 7.72 10.88 15.75
C ARG A 33 7.25 9.55 16.32
N PRO A 34 7.91 9.01 17.36
CA PRO A 34 7.53 7.73 17.96
C PRO A 34 6.16 7.84 18.63
N GLN A 35 5.39 6.75 18.53
CA GLN A 35 4.14 6.56 19.26
C GLN A 35 3.84 5.06 19.34
N LYS A 36 2.78 4.66 20.08
CA LYS A 36 2.40 3.25 20.22
C LYS A 36 2.23 2.60 18.81
N GLY A 37 2.94 1.50 18.56
CA GLY A 37 2.92 0.80 17.27
C GLY A 37 3.62 1.53 16.11
N ARG A 38 4.37 2.63 16.40
CA ARG A 38 5.16 3.35 15.39
C ARG A 38 6.52 3.75 15.97
N TYR A 39 7.49 2.89 15.77
CA TYR A 39 8.86 3.04 16.26
C TYR A 39 9.78 3.60 15.18
N ARG A 40 10.92 4.18 15.58
CA ARG A 40 11.98 4.60 14.64
C ARG A 40 12.80 3.43 14.14
N GLN A 41 13.06 2.45 14.98
CA GLN A 41 13.56 1.14 14.61
C GLN A 41 12.44 0.13 14.83
N PHE A 42 12.17 -0.72 13.87
CA PHE A 42 11.11 -1.72 13.90
C PHE A 42 11.46 -2.85 12.93
N HIS A 43 10.80 -3.99 13.05
CA HIS A 43 11.01 -5.11 12.16
C HIS A 43 9.86 -5.23 11.18
N GLN A 44 10.21 -5.51 9.94
CA GLN A 44 9.25 -5.87 8.90
C GLN A 44 9.65 -7.21 8.28
N PHE A 45 8.64 -7.94 7.86
CA PHE A 45 8.80 -8.90 6.78
C PHE A 45 7.97 -8.44 5.59
N GLY A 46 8.43 -8.78 4.40
CA GLY A 46 7.76 -8.42 3.16
C GLY A 46 7.93 -9.50 2.12
N ILE A 47 7.00 -9.54 1.19
CA ILE A 47 6.99 -10.44 0.06
C ILE A 47 6.88 -9.61 -1.22
N GLU A 48 7.68 -9.97 -2.21
CA GLU A 48 7.76 -9.27 -3.49
C GLU A 48 7.69 -10.31 -4.62
N ALA A 49 6.83 -10.08 -5.60
CA ALA A 49 6.70 -10.90 -6.80
C ALA A 49 7.08 -10.07 -8.03
N PHE A 50 7.96 -10.59 -8.85
CA PHE A 50 8.53 -9.93 -10.02
C PHE A 50 8.26 -10.73 -11.29
N GLY A 51 7.93 -10.03 -12.38
CA GLY A 51 7.73 -10.63 -13.70
C GLY A 51 6.33 -11.18 -13.95
N TYR A 52 5.36 -10.86 -13.10
CA TYR A 52 3.96 -11.26 -13.25
C TYR A 52 3.08 -10.06 -13.56
N ALA A 53 2.47 -10.03 -14.75
CA ALA A 53 1.73 -8.86 -15.22
C ALA A 53 0.24 -8.87 -14.85
N GLY A 54 -0.36 -10.03 -14.63
CA GLY A 54 -1.80 -10.20 -14.46
C GLY A 54 -2.32 -9.76 -13.07
N PRO A 55 -3.65 -9.63 -12.92
CA PRO A 55 -4.29 -9.34 -11.65
C PRO A 55 -4.28 -10.53 -10.67
N ASP A 56 -3.98 -11.72 -11.18
CA ASP A 56 -3.88 -12.97 -10.42
C ASP A 56 -2.80 -12.93 -9.35
N ILE A 57 -1.63 -12.37 -9.66
CA ILE A 57 -0.56 -12.23 -8.68
C ILE A 57 -0.89 -11.17 -7.61
N ASP A 58 -1.62 -10.12 -7.97
CA ASP A 58 -2.09 -9.11 -7.00
C ASP A 58 -3.06 -9.76 -6.00
N ALA A 59 -4.01 -10.54 -6.52
CA ALA A 59 -4.94 -11.31 -5.70
C ALA A 59 -4.21 -12.36 -4.84
N GLU A 60 -3.20 -13.08 -5.40
CA GLU A 60 -2.35 -14.03 -4.66
C GLU A 60 -1.73 -13.36 -3.43
N GLN A 61 -1.17 -12.16 -3.58
CA GLN A 61 -0.56 -11.41 -2.48
C GLN A 61 -1.57 -11.09 -1.38
N ILE A 62 -2.78 -10.70 -1.75
CA ILE A 62 -3.86 -10.38 -0.81
C ILE A 62 -4.37 -11.65 -0.12
N VAL A 63 -4.59 -12.73 -0.87
CA VAL A 63 -5.02 -14.04 -0.33
C VAL A 63 -4.00 -14.60 0.66
N MET A 64 -2.70 -14.45 0.36
CA MET A 64 -1.63 -14.86 1.26
C MET A 64 -1.71 -14.12 2.61
N CYS A 65 -1.98 -12.81 2.60
CA CYS A 65 -2.20 -12.06 3.83
C CYS A 65 -3.42 -12.60 4.59
N ALA A 66 -4.55 -12.84 3.92
CA ALA A 66 -5.76 -13.35 4.56
C ALA A 66 -5.50 -14.69 5.28
N ARG A 67 -4.80 -15.62 4.61
CA ARG A 67 -4.39 -16.89 5.21
C ARG A 67 -3.48 -16.71 6.42
N LEU A 68 -2.55 -15.73 6.35
CA LEU A 68 -1.69 -15.43 7.49
C LEU A 68 -2.49 -14.92 8.69
N TRP A 69 -3.53 -14.11 8.47
CA TRP A 69 -4.40 -13.66 9.58
C TRP A 69 -5.16 -14.83 10.20
N ASP A 70 -5.65 -15.77 9.39
CA ASP A 70 -6.31 -16.98 9.86
C ASP A 70 -5.37 -17.87 10.68
N GLU A 71 -4.16 -18.13 10.19
CA GLU A 71 -3.13 -18.91 10.89
C GLU A 71 -2.71 -18.28 12.23
N LEU A 72 -2.68 -16.95 12.29
CA LEU A 72 -2.39 -16.23 13.53
C LEU A 72 -3.63 -16.01 14.41
N ALA A 73 -4.79 -16.57 14.05
CA ALA A 73 -6.06 -16.39 14.71
C ALA A 73 -6.46 -14.92 14.94
N LEU A 74 -6.06 -14.04 14.03
CA LEU A 74 -6.33 -12.61 14.12
C LEU A 74 -7.70 -12.28 13.54
N THR A 75 -8.53 -11.61 14.32
CA THR A 75 -9.86 -11.15 13.92
C THR A 75 -9.98 -9.63 13.93
N GLY A 76 -10.96 -9.11 13.17
CA GLY A 76 -11.19 -7.66 13.10
C GLY A 76 -10.16 -6.93 12.24
N ILE A 77 -9.50 -7.64 11.31
CA ILE A 77 -8.66 -7.05 10.28
C ILE A 77 -9.50 -6.97 9.00
N ARG A 78 -9.54 -5.79 8.39
CA ARG A 78 -10.35 -5.50 7.18
C ARG A 78 -9.44 -5.14 6.03
N LEU A 79 -9.82 -5.57 4.83
CA LEU A 79 -9.14 -5.25 3.58
C LEU A 79 -9.74 -4.00 2.93
N GLU A 80 -8.91 -3.02 2.65
CA GLU A 80 -9.20 -1.92 1.74
C GLU A 80 -8.34 -2.02 0.49
N ILE A 81 -8.95 -1.82 -0.67
CA ILE A 81 -8.28 -1.84 -1.97
C ILE A 81 -8.60 -0.58 -2.77
N ASN A 82 -7.70 -0.21 -3.66
CA ASN A 82 -7.90 0.83 -4.67
C ASN A 82 -7.06 0.54 -5.91
N SER A 83 -7.32 1.25 -7.00
CA SER A 83 -6.42 1.32 -8.14
C SER A 83 -5.85 2.73 -8.27
N LEU A 84 -4.54 2.82 -8.47
CA LEU A 84 -3.86 4.08 -8.79
C LEU A 84 -3.71 4.28 -10.31
N GLY A 85 -4.16 3.31 -11.10
CA GLY A 85 -4.05 3.36 -12.54
C GLY A 85 -2.61 3.43 -13.08
N SER A 86 -2.48 3.78 -14.34
CA SER A 86 -1.21 4.05 -15.00
C SER A 86 -0.65 5.41 -14.61
N THR A 87 0.60 5.67 -14.98
CA THR A 87 1.24 6.98 -14.79
C THR A 87 0.50 8.10 -15.52
N GLU A 88 0.01 7.85 -16.74
CA GLU A 88 -0.73 8.84 -17.53
C GLU A 88 -2.09 9.18 -16.90
N GLU A 89 -2.81 8.18 -16.42
CA GLU A 89 -4.08 8.37 -15.72
C GLU A 89 -3.91 9.19 -14.46
N ARG A 90 -2.85 8.90 -13.68
CA ARG A 90 -2.50 9.69 -12.49
C ARG A 90 -2.12 11.13 -12.82
N LEU A 91 -1.41 11.37 -13.91
CA LEU A 91 -1.06 12.72 -14.33
C LEU A 91 -2.29 13.53 -14.73
N ARG A 92 -3.25 12.92 -15.45
CA ARG A 92 -4.54 13.54 -15.77
C ARG A 92 -5.33 13.87 -14.52
N HIS A 93 -5.49 12.91 -13.63
CA HIS A 93 -6.16 13.11 -12.34
C HIS A 93 -5.47 14.21 -11.51
N ARG A 94 -4.14 14.19 -11.44
CA ARG A 94 -3.36 15.19 -10.71
C ARG A 94 -3.61 16.62 -11.23
N ALA A 95 -3.68 16.79 -12.54
CA ALA A 95 -3.97 18.09 -13.15
C ALA A 95 -5.37 18.59 -12.76
N GLU A 96 -6.39 17.74 -12.86
CA GLU A 96 -7.76 18.09 -12.46
C GLU A 96 -7.88 18.33 -10.94
N LEU A 97 -7.16 17.56 -10.14
CA LEU A 97 -7.14 17.75 -8.69
C LEU A 97 -6.51 19.09 -8.29
N ILE A 98 -5.41 19.50 -8.94
CA ILE A 98 -4.81 20.82 -8.76
C ILE A 98 -5.81 21.90 -9.17
N ALA A 99 -6.41 21.78 -10.35
CA ALA A 99 -7.41 22.76 -10.83
C ALA A 99 -8.60 22.86 -9.89
N TYR A 100 -9.07 21.76 -9.35
CA TYR A 100 -10.14 21.73 -8.36
C TYR A 100 -9.76 22.47 -7.07
N PHE A 101 -8.61 22.15 -6.48
CA PHE A 101 -8.16 22.79 -5.23
C PHE A 101 -7.77 24.26 -5.42
N GLU A 102 -7.28 24.66 -6.60
CA GLU A 102 -7.03 26.09 -6.91
C GLU A 102 -8.32 26.90 -6.89
N ARG A 103 -9.42 26.37 -7.43
CA ARG A 103 -10.74 27.03 -7.36
C ARG A 103 -11.27 27.18 -5.94
N HIS A 104 -10.77 26.37 -5.00
CA HIS A 104 -11.19 26.36 -3.60
C HIS A 104 -10.05 26.71 -2.65
N ARG A 105 -9.07 27.47 -3.11
CA ARG A 105 -7.81 27.73 -2.39
C ARG A 105 -8.02 28.34 -1.00
N GLU A 106 -9.04 29.18 -0.84
CA GLU A 106 -9.37 29.83 0.44
C GLU A 106 -9.89 28.84 1.49
N ALA A 107 -10.44 27.71 1.06
CA ALA A 107 -10.91 26.64 1.97
C ALA A 107 -9.80 25.66 2.37
N LEU A 108 -8.59 25.78 1.78
CA LEU A 108 -7.45 24.94 2.11
C LEU A 108 -6.73 25.48 3.36
N ASP A 109 -6.40 24.59 4.28
CA ASP A 109 -5.48 24.93 5.37
C ASP A 109 -4.04 25.18 4.88
N ALA A 110 -3.20 25.74 5.74
CA ALA A 110 -1.82 26.12 5.39
C ALA A 110 -0.96 24.93 4.92
N ASP A 111 -1.23 23.71 5.43
CA ASP A 111 -0.51 22.51 5.01
C ASP A 111 -0.96 22.05 3.62
N ALA A 112 -2.26 22.06 3.34
CA ALA A 112 -2.83 21.75 2.04
C ALA A 112 -2.35 22.74 0.96
N GLN A 113 -2.33 24.04 1.27
CA GLN A 113 -1.81 25.05 0.33
C GLN A 113 -0.34 24.80 -0.04
N ARG A 114 0.51 24.41 0.92
CA ARG A 114 1.92 24.05 0.63
C ARG A 114 2.04 22.81 -0.24
N ARG A 115 1.11 21.86 -0.10
CA ARG A 115 1.12 20.59 -0.83
C ARG A 115 0.47 20.66 -2.20
N LEU A 116 -0.29 21.70 -2.48
CA LEU A 116 -1.15 21.82 -3.66
C LEU A 116 -0.43 21.50 -4.98
N HIS A 117 0.76 22.03 -5.20
CA HIS A 117 1.54 21.73 -6.40
C HIS A 117 2.58 20.63 -6.18
N ALA A 118 3.08 20.48 -4.96
CA ALA A 118 4.11 19.48 -4.64
C ALA A 118 3.52 18.06 -4.63
N ASN A 119 2.45 17.84 -3.86
CA ASN A 119 1.80 16.53 -3.73
C ASN A 119 0.30 16.69 -3.41
N PRO A 120 -0.55 17.04 -4.39
CA PRO A 120 -1.98 17.31 -4.17
C PRO A 120 -2.75 16.08 -3.67
N LEU A 121 -2.30 14.85 -3.99
CA LEU A 121 -2.91 13.62 -3.49
C LEU A 121 -2.88 13.53 -1.96
N ARG A 122 -1.87 14.11 -1.31
CA ARG A 122 -1.76 14.16 0.15
C ARG A 122 -2.81 15.06 0.81
N ILE A 123 -3.45 15.94 0.05
CA ILE A 123 -4.58 16.76 0.55
C ILE A 123 -5.79 15.86 0.81
N LEU A 124 -5.99 14.82 -0.01
CA LEU A 124 -7.08 13.85 0.14
C LEU A 124 -7.00 13.06 1.46
N ASP A 125 -5.80 12.89 2.01
CA ASP A 125 -5.55 12.21 3.29
C ASP A 125 -5.76 13.11 4.51
N SER A 126 -6.09 14.40 4.32
CA SER A 126 -6.26 15.32 5.43
C SER A 126 -7.40 14.87 6.36
N LYS A 127 -7.10 14.87 7.66
CA LYS A 127 -8.09 14.59 8.71
C LYS A 127 -8.72 15.86 9.28
N ASN A 128 -8.43 17.03 8.70
CA ASN A 128 -9.00 18.30 9.11
C ASN A 128 -10.54 18.29 8.87
N PRO A 129 -11.37 18.41 9.92
CA PRO A 129 -12.83 18.36 9.79
C PRO A 129 -13.38 19.43 8.81
N HIS A 130 -12.79 20.61 8.79
CA HIS A 130 -13.22 21.72 7.92
C HIS A 130 -12.96 21.47 6.44
N MET A 131 -12.11 20.52 6.09
CA MET A 131 -11.78 20.16 4.72
C MET A 131 -12.54 18.92 4.21
N GLN A 132 -13.29 18.22 5.06
CA GLN A 132 -13.88 16.92 4.68
C GLN A 132 -14.92 17.05 3.56
N GLU A 133 -15.71 18.12 3.55
CA GLU A 133 -16.69 18.39 2.48
C GLU A 133 -15.98 18.67 1.16
N LEU A 134 -14.97 19.55 1.19
CA LEU A 134 -14.14 19.87 0.03
C LEU A 134 -13.45 18.61 -0.53
N ILE A 135 -12.83 17.80 0.32
CA ILE A 135 -12.18 16.56 -0.06
C ILE A 135 -13.20 15.55 -0.62
N GLY A 136 -14.40 15.52 -0.06
CA GLY A 136 -15.48 14.66 -0.54
C GLY A 136 -15.95 14.98 -1.97
N GLY A 137 -15.88 16.25 -2.36
CA GLY A 137 -16.22 16.73 -3.71
C GLY A 137 -15.05 16.70 -4.71
N ALA A 138 -13.85 16.33 -4.28
CA ALA A 138 -12.67 16.29 -5.15
C ALA A 138 -12.77 15.19 -6.22
N PRO A 139 -12.18 15.41 -7.42
CA PRO A 139 -12.10 14.41 -8.47
C PRO A 139 -11.53 13.08 -7.94
N LYS A 140 -12.17 11.97 -8.24
CA LYS A 140 -11.71 10.64 -7.83
C LYS A 140 -10.84 10.02 -8.91
N LEU A 141 -9.73 9.41 -8.54
CA LEU A 141 -8.83 8.77 -9.51
C LEU A 141 -9.55 7.69 -10.34
N MET A 142 -10.51 6.99 -9.76
CA MET A 142 -11.31 5.97 -10.44
C MET A 142 -12.03 6.50 -11.70
N ASP A 143 -12.39 7.78 -11.74
CA ASP A 143 -13.07 8.41 -12.88
C ASP A 143 -12.11 8.68 -14.06
N PHE A 144 -10.81 8.51 -13.85
CA PHE A 144 -9.75 8.73 -14.84
C PHE A 144 -9.11 7.44 -15.35
N LEU A 145 -9.52 6.28 -14.81
CA LEU A 145 -9.00 4.99 -15.22
C LEU A 145 -9.49 4.64 -16.64
N GLY A 146 -8.57 4.25 -17.51
CA GLY A 146 -8.88 3.68 -18.82
C GLY A 146 -9.24 2.20 -18.72
N GLU A 147 -9.64 1.64 -19.85
CA GLU A 147 -10.14 0.27 -19.98
C GLU A 147 -9.19 -0.76 -19.37
N THR A 148 -7.90 -0.70 -19.71
CA THR A 148 -6.87 -1.63 -19.20
C THR A 148 -6.75 -1.60 -17.67
N SER A 149 -6.78 -0.41 -17.06
CA SER A 149 -6.71 -0.27 -15.60
C SER A 149 -7.98 -0.75 -14.92
N LEU A 150 -9.14 -0.51 -15.54
CA LEU A 150 -10.43 -1.00 -15.05
C LEU A 150 -10.55 -2.52 -15.16
N GLU A 151 -10.10 -3.11 -16.27
CA GLU A 151 -10.05 -4.57 -16.46
C GLU A 151 -9.13 -5.24 -15.44
N HIS A 152 -7.92 -4.69 -15.24
CA HIS A 152 -6.99 -5.21 -14.23
C HIS A 152 -7.61 -5.17 -12.84
N PHE A 153 -8.14 -4.03 -12.43
CA PHE A 153 -8.76 -3.87 -11.11
C PHE A 153 -10.03 -4.73 -10.95
N GLY A 154 -10.83 -4.85 -12.01
CA GLY A 154 -11.98 -5.77 -12.08
C GLY A 154 -11.56 -7.23 -11.91
N GLY A 155 -10.46 -7.63 -12.54
CA GLY A 155 -9.86 -8.96 -12.40
C GLY A 155 -9.44 -9.27 -10.94
N VAL A 156 -8.77 -8.33 -10.27
CA VAL A 156 -8.42 -8.48 -8.84
C VAL A 156 -9.69 -8.68 -8.00
N GLN A 157 -10.72 -7.85 -8.21
CA GLN A 157 -11.98 -7.94 -7.47
C GLN A 157 -12.69 -9.28 -7.68
N ALA A 158 -12.71 -9.77 -8.92
CA ALA A 158 -13.33 -11.05 -9.25
C ALA A 158 -12.63 -12.21 -8.52
N LEU A 159 -11.29 -12.23 -8.54
CA LEU A 159 -10.49 -13.25 -7.87
C LEU A 159 -10.64 -13.20 -6.34
N LEU A 160 -10.68 -12.03 -5.74
CA LEU A 160 -10.94 -11.88 -4.30
C LEU A 160 -12.33 -12.37 -3.90
N LYS A 161 -13.34 -12.09 -4.75
CA LYS A 161 -14.71 -12.59 -4.53
C LYS A 161 -14.76 -14.11 -4.63
N GLU A 162 -14.10 -14.71 -5.60
CA GLU A 162 -14.00 -16.16 -5.76
C GLU A 162 -13.28 -16.81 -4.56
N ALA A 163 -12.23 -16.17 -4.06
CA ALA A 163 -11.52 -16.60 -2.86
C ALA A 163 -12.30 -16.36 -1.54
N GLY A 164 -13.49 -15.75 -1.60
CA GLY A 164 -14.30 -15.45 -0.42
C GLY A 164 -13.73 -14.37 0.50
N ILE A 165 -12.86 -13.51 -0.01
CA ILE A 165 -12.22 -12.44 0.79
C ILE A 165 -13.05 -11.16 0.68
N PRO A 166 -13.66 -10.70 1.79
CA PRO A 166 -14.38 -9.44 1.80
C PRO A 166 -13.42 -8.26 1.73
N TYR A 167 -13.75 -7.27 0.94
CA TYR A 167 -12.98 -6.04 0.79
C TYR A 167 -13.88 -4.81 0.68
N ARG A 168 -13.28 -3.65 0.92
CA ARG A 168 -13.88 -2.34 0.65
C ARG A 168 -13.03 -1.58 -0.36
N ILE A 169 -13.66 -1.01 -1.37
CA ILE A 169 -13.00 -0.05 -2.26
C ILE A 169 -12.91 1.28 -1.53
N ASN A 170 -11.68 1.78 -1.35
CA ASN A 170 -11.42 3.07 -0.73
C ASN A 170 -10.73 3.99 -1.74
N ALA A 171 -11.51 4.85 -2.42
CA ALA A 171 -11.00 5.78 -3.41
C ALA A 171 -9.96 6.81 -2.85
N ARG A 172 -9.86 6.94 -1.52
CA ARG A 172 -8.86 7.77 -0.85
C ARG A 172 -7.59 7.01 -0.50
N LEU A 173 -7.57 5.69 -0.69
CA LEU A 173 -6.39 4.89 -0.41
C LEU A 173 -5.30 5.23 -1.42
N VAL A 174 -4.30 5.96 -0.95
CA VAL A 174 -3.06 6.28 -1.66
C VAL A 174 -1.88 5.79 -0.85
N ARG A 175 -0.73 5.57 -1.50
CA ARG A 175 0.47 5.12 -0.82
C ARG A 175 1.43 6.28 -0.58
N GLY A 176 2.25 6.15 0.46
CA GLY A 176 3.24 7.16 0.83
C GLY A 176 4.45 7.26 -0.11
N LEU A 177 4.54 6.37 -1.10
CA LEU A 177 5.64 6.27 -2.05
C LEU A 177 5.10 6.36 -3.48
N ASP A 178 5.75 7.12 -4.32
CA ASP A 178 5.26 7.50 -5.65
C ASP A 178 5.45 6.41 -6.71
N TYR A 179 6.15 5.34 -6.38
CA TYR A 179 6.43 4.25 -7.32
C TYR A 179 5.24 3.30 -7.55
N TYR A 180 4.22 3.34 -6.71
CA TYR A 180 3.04 2.49 -6.88
C TYR A 180 2.21 2.85 -8.11
N ASN A 181 1.67 1.84 -8.77
CA ASN A 181 0.71 1.94 -9.87
C ASN A 181 -0.35 0.84 -9.72
N GLN A 182 -1.43 0.89 -10.53
CA GLN A 182 -2.49 -0.10 -10.52
C GLN A 182 -2.98 -0.43 -9.09
N THR A 183 -3.04 -1.70 -8.72
CA THR A 183 -3.57 -2.17 -7.44
C THR A 183 -2.76 -1.68 -6.25
N VAL A 184 -3.45 -1.13 -5.25
CA VAL A 184 -2.93 -0.89 -3.90
C VAL A 184 -3.91 -1.44 -2.87
N PHE A 185 -3.38 -1.91 -1.74
CA PHE A 185 -4.20 -2.46 -0.68
C PHE A 185 -3.61 -2.20 0.71
N GLU A 186 -4.50 -2.19 1.69
CA GLU A 186 -4.16 -2.15 3.11
C GLU A 186 -5.05 -3.10 3.91
N TRP A 187 -4.43 -3.81 4.81
CA TRP A 187 -5.11 -4.54 5.86
C TRP A 187 -5.09 -3.70 7.13
N ILE A 188 -6.27 -3.32 7.61
CA ILE A 188 -6.44 -2.37 8.70
C ILE A 188 -7.24 -2.96 9.85
N THR A 189 -6.97 -2.48 11.06
CA THR A 189 -7.71 -2.84 12.28
C THR A 189 -7.94 -1.62 13.16
N ASP A 190 -9.01 -1.64 13.95
CA ASP A 190 -9.30 -0.60 14.95
C ASP A 190 -8.56 -0.85 16.28
N LYS A 191 -8.00 -2.05 16.48
CA LYS A 191 -7.34 -2.45 17.74
C LYS A 191 -6.01 -1.71 18.00
N LEU A 192 -5.39 -1.13 16.98
CA LEU A 192 -4.11 -0.40 17.08
C LEU A 192 -4.29 1.13 17.14
N GLY A 193 -5.50 1.63 17.36
CA GLY A 193 -5.81 3.06 17.43
C GLY A 193 -5.49 3.78 16.10
N ALA A 194 -4.81 4.93 16.18
CA ALA A 194 -4.49 5.76 15.01
C ALA A 194 -3.54 5.08 13.99
N GLN A 195 -2.90 3.98 14.36
CA GLN A 195 -1.94 3.23 13.54
C GLN A 195 -2.53 1.89 13.06
N GLY A 196 -3.78 1.93 12.60
CA GLY A 196 -4.55 0.74 12.24
C GLY A 196 -4.02 -0.13 11.09
N THR A 197 -3.10 0.35 10.27
CA THR A 197 -2.53 -0.43 9.18
C THR A 197 -1.62 -1.55 9.72
N VAL A 198 -1.99 -2.79 9.49
CA VAL A 198 -1.22 -4.00 9.88
C VAL A 198 -0.25 -4.41 8.78
N CYS A 199 -0.76 -4.44 7.56
CA CYS A 199 -0.03 -4.81 6.35
C CYS A 199 -0.48 -3.90 5.22
N ALA A 200 0.43 -3.59 4.31
CA ALA A 200 0.11 -2.76 3.16
C ALA A 200 1.03 -3.07 1.97
N GLY A 201 0.46 -2.98 0.78
CA GLY A 201 1.17 -3.31 -0.44
C GLY A 201 0.51 -2.74 -1.69
N GLY A 202 0.98 -3.24 -2.81
CA GLY A 202 0.46 -2.91 -4.14
C GLY A 202 1.46 -3.17 -5.25
N ARG A 203 1.04 -2.85 -6.47
CA ARG A 203 1.82 -2.99 -7.70
C ARG A 203 2.73 -1.79 -7.91
N TYR A 204 3.93 -2.02 -8.44
CA TYR A 204 4.96 -1.00 -8.66
C TYR A 204 5.86 -1.32 -9.88
N ASP A 205 5.23 -1.51 -11.03
CA ASP A 205 5.88 -2.01 -12.27
C ASP A 205 7.05 -1.13 -12.77
N GLY A 206 7.03 0.17 -12.45
CA GLY A 206 8.09 1.10 -12.87
C GLY A 206 9.32 1.17 -11.97
N LEU A 207 9.33 0.49 -10.79
CA LEU A 207 10.42 0.67 -9.82
C LEU A 207 11.74 0.05 -10.28
N ILE A 208 11.70 -1.11 -10.92
CA ILE A 208 12.90 -1.78 -11.45
C ILE A 208 13.55 -0.91 -12.53
N GLU A 209 12.76 -0.35 -13.44
CA GLU A 209 13.22 0.56 -14.48
C GLU A 209 13.79 1.85 -13.89
N ALA A 210 13.15 2.43 -12.89
CA ALA A 210 13.65 3.61 -12.18
C ALA A 210 14.99 3.37 -11.47
N LEU A 211 15.32 2.12 -11.14
CA LEU A 211 16.61 1.71 -10.55
C LEU A 211 17.61 1.18 -11.59
N GLY A 212 17.35 1.38 -12.90
CA GLY A 212 18.27 1.07 -13.98
C GLY A 212 18.14 -0.35 -14.55
N GLY A 213 17.08 -1.08 -14.22
CA GLY A 213 16.77 -2.39 -14.80
C GLY A 213 15.79 -2.32 -15.97
N PRO A 214 15.40 -3.46 -16.55
CA PRO A 214 14.36 -3.52 -17.57
C PRO A 214 12.99 -3.27 -16.95
N HIS A 215 12.03 -2.79 -17.76
CA HIS A 215 10.64 -2.74 -17.32
C HIS A 215 10.16 -4.13 -16.89
N THR A 216 9.71 -4.25 -15.64
CA THR A 216 9.34 -5.53 -15.04
C THR A 216 8.14 -5.35 -14.13
N PRO A 217 7.01 -6.02 -14.42
CA PRO A 217 5.87 -6.02 -13.52
C PRO A 217 6.25 -6.51 -12.13
N ALA A 218 5.79 -5.81 -11.11
CA ALA A 218 6.12 -6.12 -9.73
C ALA A 218 4.99 -5.74 -8.77
N VAL A 219 4.76 -6.60 -7.80
CA VAL A 219 3.78 -6.40 -6.72
C VAL A 219 4.32 -6.99 -5.43
N GLY A 220 4.02 -6.35 -4.33
CA GLY A 220 4.45 -6.88 -3.04
C GLY A 220 3.80 -6.15 -1.87
N TRP A 221 4.11 -6.62 -0.67
CA TRP A 221 3.59 -6.06 0.56
C TRP A 221 4.58 -6.23 1.72
N ALA A 222 4.37 -5.45 2.76
CA ALA A 222 5.12 -5.59 3.99
C ALA A 222 4.21 -5.45 5.23
N ALA A 223 4.53 -6.21 6.28
CA ALA A 223 3.88 -6.14 7.58
C ALA A 223 4.89 -5.86 8.69
N GLY A 224 4.46 -5.08 9.68
CA GLY A 224 5.29 -4.77 10.86
C GLY A 224 5.15 -5.86 11.92
N ILE A 225 6.27 -6.49 12.28
CA ILE A 225 6.30 -7.63 13.23
C ILE A 225 5.78 -7.19 14.61
N GLU A 226 6.18 -6.03 15.11
CA GLU A 226 5.73 -5.54 16.43
C GLU A 226 4.22 -5.30 16.47
N ARG A 227 3.62 -4.85 15.35
CA ARG A 227 2.15 -4.68 15.27
C ARG A 227 1.42 -6.02 15.30
N LEU A 228 1.95 -7.01 14.57
CA LEU A 228 1.40 -8.36 14.59
C LEU A 228 1.53 -9.00 15.96
N ALA A 229 2.69 -8.87 16.60
CA ALA A 229 2.90 -9.39 17.96
C ALA A 229 1.92 -8.78 18.98
N MET A 230 1.65 -7.46 18.90
CA MET A 230 0.63 -6.83 19.73
C MET A 230 -0.77 -7.41 19.48
N LEU A 231 -1.14 -7.63 18.23
CA LEU A 231 -2.46 -8.19 17.88
C LEU A 231 -2.60 -9.64 18.31
N VAL A 232 -1.54 -10.45 18.19
CA VAL A 232 -1.52 -11.86 18.66
C VAL A 232 -1.64 -11.89 20.19
N ALA A 233 -0.93 -11.03 20.90
CA ALA A 233 -1.04 -10.93 22.36
C ALA A 233 -2.46 -10.49 22.80
N ASP A 234 -3.05 -9.50 22.13
CA ASP A 234 -4.43 -9.04 22.40
C ASP A 234 -5.47 -10.12 22.10
N ALA A 235 -5.20 -11.05 21.19
CA ALA A 235 -6.03 -12.20 20.88
C ALA A 235 -5.86 -13.38 21.87
N GLY A 236 -5.01 -13.23 22.89
CA GLY A 236 -4.70 -14.29 23.87
C GLY A 236 -3.68 -15.31 23.38
N GLY A 237 -3.01 -15.06 22.28
CA GLY A 237 -1.88 -15.87 21.81
C GLY A 237 -0.65 -15.66 22.68
N VAL A 238 0.10 -16.73 22.90
CA VAL A 238 1.41 -16.68 23.57
C VAL A 238 2.44 -16.22 22.55
N VAL A 239 2.91 -15.01 22.68
CA VAL A 239 4.13 -14.57 21.99
C VAL A 239 5.28 -15.06 22.87
N GLU A 240 5.83 -16.23 22.57
CA GLU A 240 7.07 -16.65 23.20
C GLU A 240 8.14 -15.58 22.91
N ASP A 241 8.85 -15.18 23.94
CA ASP A 241 9.92 -14.19 23.81
C ASP A 241 11.08 -14.81 23.02
N LEU A 242 10.93 -14.86 21.70
CA LEU A 242 11.97 -15.31 20.77
C LEU A 242 13.20 -14.38 20.77
N LEU A 243 13.13 -13.25 21.48
CA LEU A 243 14.22 -12.30 21.65
C LEU A 243 14.96 -12.48 22.98
N GLY A 244 14.64 -13.50 23.76
CA GLY A 244 15.32 -13.86 25.04
C GLY A 244 16.76 -14.37 24.87
N VAL A 245 17.43 -14.00 23.77
CA VAL A 245 18.86 -14.30 23.55
C VAL A 245 19.56 -13.05 23.02
N ILE A 246 19.79 -12.11 23.91
CA ILE A 246 21.01 -11.26 23.93
C ILE A 246 21.43 -11.06 25.38
#